data_a5d257fbab8feb07a9df6b5079e32dcb
#
_entry.id   a5d257fbab8feb07a9df6b5079e32dcb
#
_cell.length_a   1.000
_cell.length_b   1.000
_cell.length_c   1.000
_cell.angle_alpha   90.00
_cell.angle_beta   90.00
_cell.angle_gamma   90.00
#
_symmetry.space_group_name_H-M   'P 1'
#
loop_
_entity.id
_entity.type
_entity.pdbx_description
1 polymer ?
#
loop_
_entity_poly.entity_id
_entity_poly.type
_entity_poly.pdbx_seq_one_letter_code
_entity_poly.pdbx_strand_id
1 'polypeptide(L)'
;MRINDIEYIEVEVRDVRAATHASEAFSLILTERFDPSHYVPIIIGLNEARAILGEKHGQMPQRPLTHTLFADLLTDHIPDYNLEFVSIDEFHEGIYYASIVIQSPTGTYFNVDARPSDAIAIALRSKTPIFFQKELFNEQMLIAKKVSDYQETTDFLGFRPEKQAAPTAETEWETMSLSELKDLLQNAIEEENYELAAKIQEEIDKRGNRE
;
A
#
# COMPACT_ATOMS: atom_id res chain seq x y z
N MET A 1 -6.19 -19.99 -10.22
CA MET A 1 -5.27 -21.14 -9.97
C MET A 1 -6.00 -22.16 -9.10
N ARG A 2 -5.72 -23.46 -9.22
CA ARG A 2 -6.34 -24.50 -8.37
C ARG A 2 -5.25 -25.39 -7.76
N ILE A 3 -5.27 -25.54 -6.43
CA ILE A 3 -4.34 -26.37 -5.68
C ILE A 3 -5.16 -27.26 -4.74
N ASN A 4 -4.96 -28.59 -4.80
CA ASN A 4 -5.69 -29.56 -3.97
C ASN A 4 -7.22 -29.34 -3.96
N ASP A 5 -7.82 -29.12 -5.16
CA ASP A 5 -9.23 -28.81 -5.36
C ASP A 5 -9.71 -27.45 -4.81
N ILE A 6 -8.84 -26.66 -4.18
CA ILE A 6 -9.14 -25.29 -3.74
C ILE A 6 -8.87 -24.31 -4.89
N GLU A 7 -9.83 -23.44 -5.17
CA GLU A 7 -9.70 -22.40 -6.18
C GLU A 7 -9.13 -21.11 -5.57
N TYR A 8 -8.15 -20.52 -6.27
CA TYR A 8 -7.51 -19.25 -5.89
C TYR A 8 -7.68 -18.21 -6.98
N ILE A 9 -7.85 -16.97 -6.58
CA ILE A 9 -7.83 -15.80 -7.46
C ILE A 9 -6.53 -15.03 -7.23
N GLU A 10 -6.02 -14.39 -8.27
CA GLU A 10 -4.87 -13.51 -8.17
C GLU A 10 -5.32 -12.14 -7.69
N VAL A 11 -4.62 -11.60 -6.69
CA VAL A 11 -4.94 -10.31 -6.09
C VAL A 11 -3.73 -9.38 -6.12
N GLU A 12 -3.99 -8.09 -6.06
CA GLU A 12 -2.97 -7.04 -6.02
C GLU A 12 -3.18 -6.13 -4.82
N VAL A 13 -2.10 -5.59 -4.29
CA VAL A 13 -2.16 -4.52 -3.30
C VAL A 13 -2.62 -3.25 -3.99
N ARG A 14 -3.87 -2.85 -3.76
CA ARG A 14 -4.41 -1.59 -4.27
C ARG A 14 -3.89 -0.41 -3.46
N ASP A 15 -4.04 -0.46 -2.13
CA ASP A 15 -3.75 0.66 -1.25
C ASP A 15 -3.56 0.21 0.21
N VAL A 16 -3.00 1.10 1.02
CA VAL A 16 -2.97 0.96 2.47
C VAL A 16 -3.50 2.26 3.07
N ARG A 17 -4.54 2.17 3.90
CA ARG A 17 -5.25 3.32 4.46
C ARG A 17 -5.24 3.29 5.97
N ALA A 18 -5.23 4.47 6.62
CA ALA A 18 -5.40 4.51 8.07
C ALA A 18 -6.82 4.06 8.45
N ALA A 19 -6.95 3.27 9.50
CA ALA A 19 -8.25 2.88 10.01
C ALA A 19 -8.85 4.04 10.81
N THR A 20 -10.10 4.41 10.52
CA THR A 20 -10.76 5.64 10.98
C THR A 20 -10.89 5.77 12.51
N HIS A 21 -10.72 4.71 13.27
CA HIS A 21 -10.96 4.69 14.72
C HIS A 21 -9.81 4.12 15.56
N ALA A 22 -8.64 3.87 14.97
CA ALA A 22 -7.48 3.32 15.68
C ALA A 22 -6.19 3.99 15.19
N SER A 23 -5.52 4.72 16.08
CA SER A 23 -4.34 5.55 15.77
C SER A 23 -3.13 4.79 15.22
N GLU A 24 -3.11 3.46 15.29
CA GLU A 24 -1.97 2.62 14.86
C GLU A 24 -2.40 1.42 13.98
N ALA A 25 -3.65 1.37 13.54
CA ALA A 25 -4.16 0.32 12.67
C ALA A 25 -4.35 0.86 11.24
N PHE A 26 -4.01 0.03 10.27
CA PHE A 26 -4.11 0.33 8.85
C PHE A 26 -4.92 -0.76 8.16
N SER A 27 -5.63 -0.37 7.12
CA SER A 27 -6.36 -1.28 6.25
C SER A 27 -5.57 -1.49 4.97
N LEU A 28 -5.01 -2.67 4.80
CA LEU A 28 -4.42 -3.14 3.55
C LEU A 28 -5.55 -3.57 2.61
N ILE A 29 -5.69 -2.90 1.48
CA ILE A 29 -6.73 -3.17 0.49
C ILE A 29 -6.17 -4.08 -0.60
N LEU A 30 -6.66 -5.30 -0.65
CA LEU A 30 -6.37 -6.25 -1.73
C LEU A 30 -7.51 -6.25 -2.72
N THR A 31 -7.23 -6.17 -4.00
CA THR A 31 -8.22 -6.23 -5.08
C THR A 31 -7.97 -7.44 -5.97
N GLU A 32 -9.03 -7.99 -6.52
CA GLU A 32 -8.90 -8.94 -7.61
C GLU A 32 -8.19 -8.27 -8.80
N ARG A 33 -7.19 -8.94 -9.37
CA ARG A 33 -6.32 -8.36 -10.41
C ARG A 33 -7.10 -7.91 -11.65
N PHE A 34 -8.10 -8.66 -12.05
CA PHE A 34 -8.88 -8.41 -13.27
C PHE A 34 -10.22 -7.70 -13.01
N ASP A 35 -10.62 -7.54 -11.75
CA ASP A 35 -11.78 -6.75 -11.35
C ASP A 35 -11.50 -5.92 -10.08
N PRO A 36 -10.93 -4.72 -10.24
CA PRO A 36 -10.60 -3.85 -9.11
C PRO A 36 -11.81 -3.37 -8.29
N SER A 37 -13.05 -3.63 -8.72
CA SER A 37 -14.25 -3.35 -7.93
C SER A 37 -14.44 -4.33 -6.77
N HIS A 38 -13.83 -5.52 -6.89
CA HIS A 38 -13.81 -6.54 -5.85
C HIS A 38 -12.59 -6.36 -4.97
N TYR A 39 -12.80 -6.13 -3.68
CA TYR A 39 -11.70 -5.91 -2.75
C TYR A 39 -11.97 -6.47 -1.35
N VAL A 40 -10.91 -6.80 -0.66
CA VAL A 40 -10.92 -7.25 0.74
C VAL A 40 -9.96 -6.39 1.55
N PRO A 41 -10.41 -5.77 2.65
CA PRO A 41 -9.54 -5.09 3.59
C PRO A 41 -8.98 -6.07 4.62
N ILE A 42 -7.67 -5.98 4.89
CA ILE A 42 -6.99 -6.71 5.97
C ILE A 42 -6.40 -5.68 6.93
N ILE A 43 -6.70 -5.80 8.22
CA ILE A 43 -6.14 -4.89 9.23
C ILE A 43 -4.69 -5.29 9.53
N ILE A 44 -3.80 -4.30 9.45
CA ILE A 44 -2.36 -4.45 9.69
C ILE A 44 -1.85 -3.34 10.61
N GLY A 45 -0.68 -3.52 11.19
CA GLY A 45 -0.02 -2.51 12.02
C GLY A 45 0.79 -1.49 11.19
N LEU A 46 1.31 -0.48 11.87
CA LEU A 46 2.09 0.61 11.28
C LEU A 46 3.37 0.11 10.57
N ASN A 47 4.09 -0.82 11.19
CA ASN A 47 5.34 -1.32 10.64
C ASN A 47 5.11 -2.16 9.38
N GLU A 48 4.06 -2.97 9.37
CA GLU A 48 3.62 -3.76 8.23
C GLU A 48 3.16 -2.85 7.08
N ALA A 49 2.41 -1.80 7.40
CA ALA A 49 1.96 -0.80 6.44
C ALA A 49 3.15 -0.09 5.76
N ARG A 50 4.14 0.34 6.55
CA ARG A 50 5.38 0.94 6.03
C ARG A 50 6.16 -0.01 5.14
N ALA A 51 6.27 -1.27 5.53
CA ALA A 51 6.95 -2.29 4.77
C ALA A 51 6.32 -2.47 3.38
N ILE A 52 5.00 -2.68 3.35
CA ILE A 52 4.24 -2.90 2.11
C ILE A 52 4.28 -1.66 1.20
N LEU A 53 4.07 -0.46 1.75
CA LEU A 53 4.13 0.77 0.98
C LEU A 53 5.55 1.05 0.45
N GLY A 54 6.58 0.78 1.25
CA GLY A 54 7.98 0.91 0.83
C GLY A 54 8.29 0.07 -0.40
N GLU A 55 7.92 -1.21 -0.39
CA GLU A 55 8.09 -2.11 -1.55
C GLU A 55 7.22 -1.67 -2.74
N LYS A 56 5.96 -1.33 -2.50
CA LYS A 56 5.03 -0.91 -3.55
C LYS A 56 5.49 0.34 -4.29
N HIS A 57 6.07 1.31 -3.59
CA HIS A 57 6.49 2.60 -4.16
C HIS A 57 8.00 2.67 -4.45
N GLY A 58 8.76 1.61 -4.19
CA GLY A 58 10.20 1.60 -4.38
C GLY A 58 10.96 2.53 -3.42
N GLN A 59 10.31 2.94 -2.32
CA GLN A 59 10.87 3.84 -1.31
C GLN A 59 11.42 3.04 -0.14
N MET A 60 12.58 2.45 -0.32
CA MET A 60 13.19 1.58 0.67
C MET A 60 14.07 2.37 1.65
N PRO A 61 14.09 1.98 2.93
CA PRO A 61 15.02 2.54 3.89
C PRO A 61 16.48 2.20 3.51
N GLN A 62 17.44 2.99 4.00
CA GLN A 62 18.88 2.78 3.73
C GLN A 62 19.37 1.39 4.18
N ARG A 63 18.73 0.78 5.16
CA ARG A 63 19.03 -0.57 5.63
C ARG A 63 17.83 -1.47 5.38
N PRO A 64 18.06 -2.73 4.92
CA PRO A 64 16.97 -3.64 4.60
C PRO A 64 16.13 -3.97 5.83
N LEU A 65 14.83 -4.05 5.65
CA LEU A 65 13.88 -4.56 6.64
C LEU A 65 13.92 -6.09 6.64
N THR A 66 13.35 -6.72 7.66
CA THR A 66 13.41 -8.19 7.83
C THR A 66 12.83 -8.94 6.63
N HIS A 67 11.67 -8.52 6.11
CA HIS A 67 11.04 -9.15 4.94
C HIS A 67 11.87 -8.92 3.65
N THR A 68 12.48 -7.74 3.49
CA THR A 68 13.40 -7.45 2.38
C THR A 68 14.61 -8.37 2.46
N LEU A 69 15.23 -8.49 3.65
CA LEU A 69 16.37 -9.38 3.86
C LEU A 69 16.00 -10.84 3.57
N PHE A 70 14.81 -11.28 4.00
CA PHE A 70 14.35 -12.65 3.74
C PHE A 70 14.13 -12.89 2.23
N ALA A 71 13.46 -11.97 1.54
CA ALA A 71 13.25 -12.07 0.10
C ALA A 71 14.57 -12.10 -0.66
N ASP A 72 15.49 -11.16 -0.38
CA ASP A 72 16.80 -11.06 -1.03
C ASP A 72 17.65 -12.31 -0.75
N LEU A 73 17.56 -12.90 0.46
CA LEU A 73 18.25 -14.14 0.79
C LEU A 73 17.76 -15.29 -0.10
N LEU A 74 16.46 -15.44 -0.29
CA LEU A 74 15.88 -16.51 -1.10
C LEU A 74 16.16 -16.31 -2.59
N THR A 75 16.04 -15.08 -3.10
CA THR A 75 16.14 -14.80 -4.54
C THR A 75 17.58 -14.69 -5.01
N ASP A 76 18.48 -14.12 -4.20
CA ASP A 76 19.81 -13.73 -4.64
C ASP A 76 20.93 -14.59 -4.07
N HIS A 77 20.69 -15.27 -2.92
CA HIS A 77 21.75 -15.92 -2.17
C HIS A 77 21.57 -17.43 -1.96
N ILE A 78 20.35 -17.95 -2.10
CA ILE A 78 20.09 -19.39 -2.05
C ILE A 78 19.84 -19.90 -3.46
N PRO A 79 20.84 -20.51 -4.13
CA PRO A 79 20.72 -20.93 -5.51
C PRO A 79 19.65 -22.01 -5.67
N ASP A 80 18.95 -21.96 -6.79
CA ASP A 80 18.00 -22.96 -7.24
C ASP A 80 16.71 -23.11 -6.41
N TYR A 81 16.49 -22.24 -5.39
CA TYR A 81 15.20 -22.11 -4.73
C TYR A 81 14.41 -20.96 -5.35
N ASN A 82 13.16 -21.22 -5.72
CA ASN A 82 12.30 -20.22 -6.32
C ASN A 82 11.13 -19.92 -5.39
N LEU A 83 10.91 -18.63 -5.10
CA LEU A 83 9.69 -18.18 -4.47
C LEU A 83 8.61 -18.12 -5.55
N GLU A 84 7.67 -19.08 -5.51
CA GLU A 84 6.71 -19.29 -6.59
C GLU A 84 5.51 -18.33 -6.48
N PHE A 85 4.93 -18.27 -5.29
CA PHE A 85 3.82 -17.38 -4.98
C PHE A 85 3.59 -17.29 -3.48
N VAL A 86 2.76 -16.35 -3.07
CA VAL A 86 2.17 -16.34 -1.73
C VAL A 86 0.67 -16.51 -1.83
N SER A 87 0.05 -17.10 -0.81
CA SER A 87 -1.41 -17.27 -0.77
C SER A 87 -1.98 -16.90 0.59
N ILE A 88 -3.19 -16.35 0.58
CA ILE A 88 -4.02 -16.16 1.76
C ILE A 88 -5.04 -17.28 1.74
N ASP A 89 -4.93 -18.19 2.72
CA ASP A 89 -5.52 -19.51 2.66
C ASP A 89 -6.75 -19.66 3.54
N GLU A 90 -6.72 -19.06 4.75
CA GLU A 90 -7.72 -19.31 5.79
C GLU A 90 -7.99 -18.05 6.61
N PHE A 91 -9.15 -18.04 7.28
CA PHE A 91 -9.54 -17.03 8.25
C PHE A 91 -10.26 -17.68 9.43
N HIS A 92 -9.64 -17.63 10.59
CA HIS A 92 -10.19 -18.19 11.81
C HIS A 92 -10.12 -17.19 12.96
N GLU A 93 -11.21 -17.02 13.67
CA GLU A 93 -11.29 -16.16 14.88
C GLU A 93 -10.75 -14.73 14.68
N GLY A 94 -10.97 -14.15 13.49
CA GLY A 94 -10.49 -12.80 13.17
C GLY A 94 -9.05 -12.74 12.65
N ILE A 95 -8.37 -13.87 12.46
CA ILE A 95 -6.98 -13.98 12.02
C ILE A 95 -6.92 -14.63 10.64
N TYR A 96 -6.23 -13.96 9.70
CA TYR A 96 -5.89 -14.54 8.40
C TYR A 96 -4.59 -15.34 8.48
N TYR A 97 -4.57 -16.45 7.78
CA TYR A 97 -3.39 -17.30 7.59
C TYR A 97 -2.93 -17.22 6.15
N ALA A 98 -1.63 -17.17 5.95
CA ALA A 98 -1.02 -17.09 4.63
C ALA A 98 0.15 -18.06 4.52
N SER A 99 0.45 -18.47 3.29
CA SER A 99 1.56 -19.34 2.96
C SER A 99 2.51 -18.66 1.98
N ILE A 100 3.81 -18.84 2.20
CA ILE A 100 4.87 -18.54 1.24
C ILE A 100 5.25 -19.87 0.58
N VAL A 101 5.06 -19.98 -0.73
CA VAL A 101 5.32 -21.22 -1.48
C VAL A 101 6.65 -21.13 -2.17
N ILE A 102 7.56 -22.05 -1.82
CA ILE A 102 8.94 -22.09 -2.29
C ILE A 102 9.16 -23.43 -2.99
N GLN A 103 9.72 -23.41 -4.21
CA GLN A 103 10.14 -24.60 -4.92
C GLN A 103 11.65 -24.84 -4.70
N SER A 104 11.99 -26.07 -4.33
CA SER A 104 13.38 -26.51 -4.20
C SER A 104 13.99 -26.87 -5.57
N PRO A 105 15.32 -27.03 -5.65
CA PRO A 105 16.03 -27.51 -6.85
C PRO A 105 15.54 -28.87 -7.37
N THR A 106 15.00 -29.70 -6.49
CA THR A 106 14.45 -31.02 -6.83
C THR A 106 12.98 -30.96 -7.32
N GLY A 107 12.39 -29.76 -7.40
CA GLY A 107 10.98 -29.58 -7.78
C GLY A 107 9.99 -29.81 -6.65
N THR A 108 10.46 -30.00 -5.41
CA THR A 108 9.58 -30.14 -4.24
C THR A 108 9.11 -28.77 -3.76
N TYR A 109 7.81 -28.67 -3.45
CA TYR A 109 7.24 -27.43 -2.89
C TYR A 109 7.23 -27.47 -1.38
N PHE A 110 7.57 -26.34 -0.78
CA PHE A 110 7.48 -26.07 0.66
C PHE A 110 6.49 -24.94 0.89
N ASN A 111 5.59 -25.13 1.83
CA ASN A 111 4.69 -24.10 2.33
C ASN A 111 5.21 -23.62 3.66
N VAL A 112 5.50 -22.34 3.74
CA VAL A 112 5.96 -21.68 4.98
C VAL A 112 4.80 -20.84 5.50
N ASP A 113 4.33 -21.13 6.70
CA ASP A 113 3.30 -20.34 7.38
C ASP A 113 3.80 -18.92 7.65
N ALA A 114 2.96 -17.93 7.37
CA ALA A 114 3.29 -16.53 7.52
C ALA A 114 2.05 -15.68 7.83
N ARG A 115 2.25 -14.52 8.47
CA ARG A 115 1.19 -13.53 8.52
C ARG A 115 0.98 -12.95 7.10
N PRO A 116 -0.28 -12.59 6.72
CA PRO A 116 -0.54 -12.01 5.40
C PRO A 116 0.33 -10.80 5.05
N SER A 117 0.56 -9.91 6.02
CA SER A 117 1.40 -8.72 5.84
C SER A 117 2.85 -9.04 5.49
N ASP A 118 3.43 -10.07 6.13
CA ASP A 118 4.81 -10.50 5.87
C ASP A 118 4.90 -11.17 4.49
N ALA A 119 3.98 -12.10 4.20
CA ALA A 119 3.90 -12.78 2.91
C ALA A 119 3.75 -11.78 1.74
N ILE A 120 2.86 -10.80 1.88
CA ILE A 120 2.61 -9.76 0.88
C ILE A 120 3.84 -8.85 0.69
N ALA A 121 4.49 -8.42 1.78
CA ALA A 121 5.70 -7.60 1.68
C ALA A 121 6.83 -8.35 0.94
N ILE A 122 7.00 -9.65 1.23
CA ILE A 122 7.95 -10.53 0.55
C ILE A 122 7.58 -10.70 -0.92
N ALA A 123 6.29 -10.92 -1.24
CA ALA A 123 5.82 -11.05 -2.60
C ALA A 123 6.06 -9.78 -3.44
N LEU A 124 5.80 -8.60 -2.88
CA LEU A 124 6.06 -7.32 -3.53
C LEU A 124 7.55 -7.14 -3.82
N ARG A 125 8.44 -7.48 -2.86
CA ARG A 125 9.89 -7.39 -3.02
C ARG A 125 10.40 -8.29 -4.13
N SER A 126 9.97 -9.55 -4.15
CA SER A 126 10.40 -10.56 -5.13
C SER A 126 9.59 -10.53 -6.43
N LYS A 127 8.61 -9.64 -6.54
CA LYS A 127 7.68 -9.54 -7.69
C LYS A 127 6.96 -10.85 -7.99
N THR A 128 6.61 -11.56 -6.94
CA THR A 128 5.94 -12.86 -7.00
C THR A 128 4.42 -12.65 -6.90
N PRO A 129 3.59 -13.45 -7.59
CA PRO A 129 2.14 -13.30 -7.55
C PRO A 129 1.56 -13.59 -6.16
N ILE A 130 0.49 -12.87 -5.85
CA ILE A 130 -0.27 -13.01 -4.61
C ILE A 130 -1.61 -13.65 -4.96
N PHE A 131 -1.97 -14.71 -4.26
CA PHE A 131 -3.23 -15.40 -4.42
C PHE A 131 -4.08 -15.31 -3.15
N PHE A 132 -5.38 -15.38 -3.34
CA PHE A 132 -6.36 -15.43 -2.25
C PHE A 132 -7.31 -16.59 -2.51
N GLN A 133 -7.60 -17.39 -1.50
CA GLN A 133 -8.57 -18.47 -1.60
C GLN A 133 -9.93 -17.88 -2.00
N LYS A 134 -10.52 -18.36 -3.08
CA LYS A 134 -11.65 -17.71 -3.76
C LYS A 134 -12.91 -17.61 -2.90
N GLU A 135 -13.26 -18.68 -2.20
CA GLU A 135 -14.45 -18.71 -1.35
C GLU A 135 -14.27 -17.71 -0.20
N LEU A 136 -13.11 -17.74 0.45
CA LEU A 136 -12.76 -16.80 1.51
C LEU A 136 -12.77 -15.35 1.02
N PHE A 137 -12.19 -15.06 -0.15
CA PHE A 137 -12.22 -13.72 -0.74
C PHE A 137 -13.65 -13.23 -0.92
N ASN A 138 -14.54 -14.06 -1.48
CA ASN A 138 -15.94 -13.71 -1.70
C ASN A 138 -16.69 -13.45 -0.39
N GLU A 139 -16.44 -14.25 0.64
CA GLU A 139 -17.03 -14.06 1.97
C GLU A 139 -16.59 -12.74 2.60
N GLN A 140 -15.29 -12.47 2.58
CA GLN A 140 -14.72 -11.27 3.17
C GLN A 140 -15.09 -10.00 2.37
N MET A 141 -15.17 -10.09 1.06
CA MET A 141 -15.65 -9.00 0.20
C MET A 141 -17.10 -8.62 0.50
N LEU A 142 -17.98 -9.58 0.76
CA LEU A 142 -19.39 -9.32 1.13
C LEU A 142 -19.49 -8.59 2.48
N ILE A 143 -18.65 -8.93 3.43
CA ILE A 143 -18.55 -8.27 4.73
C ILE A 143 -18.06 -6.84 4.55
N ALA A 144 -17.01 -6.63 3.77
CA ALA A 144 -16.43 -5.32 3.50
C ALA A 144 -17.41 -4.34 2.83
N LYS A 145 -18.24 -4.79 1.90
CA LYS A 145 -19.29 -3.97 1.28
C LYS A 145 -20.31 -3.41 2.26
N LYS A 146 -20.49 -4.04 3.42
CA LYS A 146 -21.39 -3.59 4.48
C LYS A 146 -20.75 -2.55 5.42
N VAL A 147 -19.42 -2.39 5.39
CA VAL A 147 -18.63 -1.53 6.28
C VAL A 147 -17.93 -0.45 5.45
N SER A 148 -18.66 0.31 4.64
CA SER A 148 -18.07 1.22 3.66
C SER A 148 -17.84 2.65 4.21
N ASP A 149 -16.97 2.82 5.21
CA ASP A 149 -16.53 4.16 5.63
C ASP A 149 -15.00 4.16 5.91
N TYR A 150 -14.21 4.03 4.84
CA TYR A 150 -12.76 4.24 4.92
C TYR A 150 -12.37 5.53 4.20
N GLN A 151 -11.85 6.51 4.94
CA GLN A 151 -11.28 7.73 4.36
C GLN A 151 -9.88 7.47 3.77
N GLU A 152 -9.59 8.08 2.63
CA GLU A 152 -8.26 8.03 2.00
C GLU A 152 -7.25 8.81 2.85
N THR A 153 -6.19 8.13 3.29
CA THR A 153 -5.10 8.79 4.03
C THR A 153 -3.73 8.24 3.60
N THR A 154 -3.33 8.56 2.38
CA THR A 154 -1.97 8.27 1.89
C THR A 154 -0.90 9.16 2.50
N ASP A 155 -1.25 10.32 3.05
CA ASP A 155 -0.29 11.31 3.57
C ASP A 155 0.27 11.00 4.96
N PHE A 156 -0.40 10.16 5.75
CA PHE A 156 -0.02 9.93 7.16
C PHE A 156 1.32 9.21 7.36
N LEU A 157 1.77 8.42 6.37
CA LEU A 157 3.02 7.63 6.48
C LEU A 157 4.22 8.26 5.77
N GLY A 158 4.06 9.45 5.19
CA GLY A 158 5.13 10.11 4.41
C GLY A 158 5.43 9.44 3.07
N PHE A 159 4.63 8.45 2.67
CA PHE A 159 4.68 7.88 1.34
C PHE A 159 3.81 8.73 0.42
N ARG A 160 4.44 9.68 -0.27
CA ARG A 160 3.80 10.29 -1.42
C ARG A 160 3.92 9.31 -2.58
N PRO A 161 2.80 8.84 -3.20
CA PRO A 161 2.92 8.27 -4.53
C PRO A 161 3.66 9.31 -5.38
N GLU A 162 4.71 8.90 -6.10
CA GLU A 162 5.16 9.73 -7.21
C GLU A 162 3.94 9.89 -8.13
N LYS A 163 3.22 10.98 -7.95
CA LYS A 163 2.36 11.48 -9.02
C LYS A 163 3.31 11.59 -10.20
N GLN A 164 3.07 10.81 -11.24
CA GLN A 164 3.51 11.21 -12.58
C GLN A 164 3.31 12.71 -12.62
N ALA A 165 4.39 13.43 -12.83
CA ALA A 165 4.48 14.88 -12.69
C ALA A 165 3.19 15.56 -13.19
N ALA A 166 2.21 15.68 -12.32
CA ALA A 166 1.25 16.75 -12.42
C ALA A 166 2.06 18.03 -12.16
N PRO A 167 1.82 19.11 -12.88
CA PRO A 167 2.56 20.35 -12.71
C PRO A 167 2.61 20.67 -11.22
N THR A 168 3.81 20.89 -10.69
CA THR A 168 4.06 21.25 -9.31
C THR A 168 3.07 22.34 -8.90
N ALA A 169 2.52 22.29 -7.68
CA ALA A 169 1.61 23.31 -7.16
C ALA A 169 2.16 24.73 -7.39
N GLU A 170 3.49 24.88 -7.46
CA GLU A 170 4.19 26.12 -7.82
C GLU A 170 3.87 26.57 -9.27
N THR A 171 3.60 25.65 -10.21
CA THR A 171 3.21 26.01 -11.60
C THR A 171 1.72 26.38 -11.71
N GLU A 172 0.87 25.89 -10.80
CA GLU A 172 -0.54 26.30 -10.74
C GLU A 172 -0.69 27.71 -10.14
N TRP A 173 0.15 28.05 -9.14
CA TRP A 173 0.12 29.38 -8.55
C TRP A 173 0.49 30.47 -9.55
N GLU A 174 1.40 30.22 -10.50
CA GLU A 174 1.77 31.18 -11.55
C GLU A 174 0.58 31.60 -12.42
N THR A 175 -0.44 30.77 -12.54
CA THR A 175 -1.64 31.03 -13.35
C THR A 175 -2.81 31.58 -12.54
N MET A 176 -2.77 31.55 -11.21
CA MET A 176 -3.82 32.04 -10.32
C MET A 176 -3.79 33.57 -10.19
N SER A 177 -4.95 34.17 -10.02
CA SER A 177 -5.07 35.59 -9.70
C SER A 177 -4.64 35.88 -8.24
N LEU A 178 -4.28 37.13 -7.95
CA LEU A 178 -3.93 37.56 -6.58
C LEU A 178 -5.09 37.34 -5.57
N SER A 179 -6.34 37.41 -6.02
CA SER A 179 -7.49 37.13 -5.16
C SER A 179 -7.60 35.66 -4.80
N GLU A 180 -7.42 34.77 -5.77
CA GLU A 180 -7.44 33.32 -5.56
C GLU A 180 -6.29 32.85 -4.67
N LEU A 181 -5.11 33.44 -4.81
CA LEU A 181 -3.97 33.16 -3.90
C LEU A 181 -4.23 33.62 -2.46
N LYS A 182 -4.93 34.74 -2.26
CA LYS A 182 -5.32 35.22 -0.91
C LYS A 182 -6.37 34.32 -0.27
N ASP A 183 -7.32 33.84 -1.03
CA ASP A 183 -8.34 32.88 -0.55
C ASP A 183 -7.68 31.54 -0.16
N LEU A 184 -6.71 31.09 -0.97
CA LEU A 184 -5.94 29.90 -0.68
C LEU A 184 -5.05 30.04 0.58
N LEU A 185 -4.47 31.23 0.78
CA LEU A 185 -3.72 31.57 1.99
C LEU A 185 -4.61 31.51 3.23
N GLN A 186 -5.81 32.08 3.15
CA GLN A 186 -6.76 32.09 4.27
C GLN A 186 -7.14 30.64 4.65
N ASN A 187 -7.44 29.83 3.68
CA ASN A 187 -7.76 28.39 3.90
C ASN A 187 -6.58 27.64 4.53
N ALA A 188 -5.35 27.88 4.07
CA ALA A 188 -4.17 27.26 4.63
C ALA A 188 -3.91 27.65 6.10
N ILE A 189 -4.27 28.89 6.47
CA ILE A 189 -4.17 29.38 7.87
C ILE A 189 -5.28 28.72 8.72
N GLU A 190 -6.50 28.59 8.22
CA GLU A 190 -7.63 27.96 8.92
C GLU A 190 -7.40 26.46 9.16
N GLU A 191 -6.69 25.80 8.23
CA GLU A 191 -6.28 24.39 8.33
C GLU A 191 -4.98 24.20 9.15
N GLU A 192 -4.44 25.27 9.75
CA GLU A 192 -3.17 25.28 10.52
C GLU A 192 -1.95 24.79 9.71
N ASN A 193 -2.02 24.83 8.37
CA ASN A 193 -0.94 24.44 7.47
C ASN A 193 0.03 25.62 7.22
N TYR A 194 0.79 25.96 8.23
CA TYR A 194 1.68 27.13 8.21
C TYR A 194 2.82 27.04 7.18
N GLU A 195 3.24 25.83 6.80
CA GLU A 195 4.27 25.64 5.78
C GLU A 195 3.75 26.01 4.38
N LEU A 196 2.52 25.60 4.06
CA LEU A 196 1.84 25.98 2.83
C LEU A 196 1.51 27.47 2.81
N ALA A 197 0.99 28.00 3.93
CA ALA A 197 0.68 29.43 4.07
C ALA A 197 1.93 30.31 3.83
N ALA A 198 3.10 29.92 4.35
CA ALA A 198 4.35 30.66 4.14
C ALA A 198 4.77 30.71 2.66
N LYS A 199 4.63 29.59 1.94
CA LYS A 199 4.95 29.52 0.50
C LYS A 199 4.01 30.36 -0.36
N ILE A 200 2.70 30.33 -0.07
CA ILE A 200 1.69 31.14 -0.77
C ILE A 200 1.94 32.63 -0.50
N GLN A 201 2.25 33.00 0.74
CA GLN A 201 2.58 34.39 1.09
C GLN A 201 3.80 34.90 0.34
N GLU A 202 4.85 34.09 0.21
CA GLU A 202 6.05 34.42 -0.55
C GLU A 202 5.74 34.68 -2.03
N GLU A 203 4.84 33.90 -2.62
CA GLU A 203 4.41 34.10 -4.02
C GLU A 203 3.57 35.38 -4.20
N ILE A 204 2.68 35.67 -3.25
CA ILE A 204 1.92 36.94 -3.23
C ILE A 204 2.86 38.13 -3.16
N ASP A 205 3.86 38.09 -2.27
CA ASP A 205 4.85 39.17 -2.09
C ASP A 205 5.73 39.37 -3.34
N LYS A 206 6.13 38.29 -4.03
CA LYS A 206 6.86 38.37 -5.30
C LYS A 206 6.07 39.09 -6.38
N ARG A 207 4.75 38.93 -6.42
CA ARG A 207 3.88 39.59 -7.41
C ARG A 207 3.54 41.03 -7.03
N GLY A 208 3.35 41.29 -5.73
CA GLY A 208 3.10 42.66 -5.24
C GLY A 208 4.29 43.60 -5.42
N ASN A 209 5.53 43.09 -5.54
CA ASN A 209 6.73 43.91 -5.81
C ASN A 209 7.04 44.10 -7.32
N ARG A 210 6.20 43.57 -8.22
CA ARG A 210 6.36 43.70 -9.69
C ARG A 210 5.42 44.74 -10.31
N GLU A 211 4.53 45.32 -9.51
CA GLU A 211 3.74 46.53 -9.85
C GLU A 211 4.42 47.80 -9.26
#